data_70b42258b30318f366f00bb883a9d149
#
_entry.id   70b42258b30318f366f00bb883a9d149
#
_cell.length_a   1.000
_cell.length_b   1.000
_cell.length_c   1.000
_cell.angle_alpha   90.00
_cell.angle_beta   90.00
_cell.angle_gamma   90.00
#
_symmetry.space_group_name_H-M   'P 1'
#
loop_
_entity.id
_entity.type
_entity.pdbx_description
1 polymer ?
#
loop_
_entity_poly.entity_id
_entity_poly.type
_entity_poly.pdbx_seq_one_letter_code
_entity_poly.pdbx_strand_id
1 'polypeptide(L)'
;MFKNKTTVLFVGSGSTENKPISVPTKILLHWQKYFFISMGIIISLLACLGFFIYEVTSKHYNSVYQAKIQKLHQINNSLDIENTKKNLEAIDRTIDLINETLRKKGMKEMDIDPLGGPVEEDLENISEISSSYEGAVQKLSKELKLLPIGIPHNGRITSTFGSRGNPFTGSGIEKHAGVDFSGRTGEEVKVTAQGKVSFSGTMGGYGNVVVIKHSNHFETRYAHLSKILVRDGQNVNVGNVIGEVGSTGRSTGPHLHYEILYKDNKIDPQPFLDIFNNQ
;
A
#
# COMPACT_ATOMS: atom_id res chain seq x y z
N MET A 1 -37.52 12.36 -74.51
CA MET A 1 -38.46 13.50 -74.51
C MET A 1 -39.90 12.96 -74.62
N PHE A 2 -40.72 13.08 -73.58
CA PHE A 2 -42.10 12.56 -73.58
C PHE A 2 -42.97 13.49 -74.43
N LYS A 3 -43.40 13.03 -75.58
CA LYS A 3 -44.17 13.81 -76.54
C LYS A 3 -45.62 14.05 -76.16
N ASN A 4 -46.22 13.23 -75.22
CA ASN A 4 -47.61 13.35 -74.82
C ASN A 4 -47.70 13.66 -73.33
N LYS A 5 -48.39 14.73 -73.02
CA LYS A 5 -48.67 15.16 -71.61
C LYS A 5 -50.19 15.10 -71.42
N THR A 6 -50.61 14.61 -70.24
CA THR A 6 -51.99 14.64 -69.77
C THR A 6 -52.09 15.64 -68.67
N THR A 7 -53.06 16.53 -68.81
CA THR A 7 -53.36 17.53 -67.70
C THR A 7 -54.32 16.89 -66.74
N VAL A 8 -53.86 16.86 -65.44
CA VAL A 8 -54.68 16.36 -64.34
C VAL A 8 -55.13 17.56 -63.51
N LEU A 9 -56.44 17.66 -63.37
CA LEU A 9 -57.08 18.67 -62.54
C LEU A 9 -57.50 17.99 -61.20
N PHE A 10 -56.98 18.43 -60.10
CA PHE A 10 -57.46 17.98 -58.80
C PHE A 10 -58.58 18.91 -58.35
N VAL A 11 -59.81 18.38 -58.32
CA VAL A 11 -60.98 19.15 -57.86
C VAL A 11 -61.20 18.84 -56.38
N GLY A 12 -60.80 19.76 -55.50
CA GLY A 12 -61.08 19.69 -54.03
C GLY A 12 -62.36 20.46 -53.72
N SER A 13 -63.03 20.10 -52.65
CA SER A 13 -64.25 20.73 -52.18
C SER A 13 -64.05 22.07 -51.45
N GLY A 14 -62.91 22.73 -51.56
CA GLY A 14 -62.58 24.02 -50.94
C GLY A 14 -62.13 25.05 -51.97
N SER A 15 -62.28 26.30 -51.66
CA SER A 15 -62.12 27.49 -52.51
C SER A 15 -60.64 27.86 -52.86
N THR A 16 -59.84 26.92 -53.18
CA THR A 16 -58.46 27.17 -53.65
C THR A 16 -58.40 26.95 -55.15
N GLU A 17 -57.73 27.88 -55.86
CA GLU A 17 -57.51 27.79 -57.32
C GLU A 17 -56.95 26.44 -57.71
N ASN A 18 -57.68 25.66 -58.43
CA ASN A 18 -57.27 24.37 -58.98
C ASN A 18 -56.26 24.59 -60.14
N LYS A 19 -54.96 24.55 -59.80
CA LYS A 19 -53.92 24.66 -60.85
C LYS A 19 -53.75 23.32 -61.55
N PRO A 20 -53.85 23.26 -62.91
CA PRO A 20 -53.68 22.06 -63.64
C PRO A 20 -52.22 21.61 -63.60
N ILE A 21 -51.97 20.36 -63.24
CA ILE A 21 -50.65 19.76 -63.27
C ILE A 21 -50.49 18.93 -64.53
N SER A 22 -49.46 19.24 -65.29
CA SER A 22 -49.16 18.49 -66.52
C SER A 22 -48.21 17.33 -66.26
N VAL A 23 -48.71 16.13 -66.35
CA VAL A 23 -47.92 14.90 -66.05
C VAL A 23 -47.74 14.09 -67.38
N PRO A 24 -46.57 13.50 -67.66
CA PRO A 24 -46.40 12.62 -68.84
C PRO A 24 -47.41 11.48 -68.80
N THR A 25 -48.16 11.31 -69.90
CA THR A 25 -49.21 10.28 -70.02
C THR A 25 -48.74 8.87 -69.65
N LYS A 26 -47.49 8.53 -69.98
CA LYS A 26 -46.89 7.22 -69.66
C LYS A 26 -46.78 6.98 -68.14
N ILE A 27 -46.54 8.00 -67.35
CA ILE A 27 -46.47 7.87 -65.93
C ILE A 27 -47.87 7.57 -65.37
N LEU A 28 -48.90 8.25 -65.84
CA LEU A 28 -50.27 8.04 -65.38
C LEU A 28 -50.78 6.63 -65.80
N LEU A 29 -50.45 6.17 -67.03
CA LEU A 29 -50.88 4.87 -67.48
C LEU A 29 -50.21 3.68 -66.80
N HIS A 30 -49.00 3.90 -66.28
CA HIS A 30 -48.20 2.87 -65.58
C HIS A 30 -47.83 3.22 -64.16
N TRP A 31 -48.64 4.06 -63.53
CA TRP A 31 -48.39 4.56 -62.18
C TRP A 31 -48.10 3.45 -61.15
N GLN A 32 -48.78 2.29 -61.22
CA GLN A 32 -48.59 1.11 -60.42
C GLN A 32 -47.17 0.59 -60.47
N LYS A 33 -46.61 0.48 -61.74
CA LYS A 33 -45.22 0.02 -61.94
C LYS A 33 -44.21 0.96 -61.29
N TYR A 34 -44.38 2.26 -61.47
CA TYR A 34 -43.49 3.25 -60.88
C TYR A 34 -43.61 3.28 -59.33
N PHE A 35 -44.82 3.08 -58.83
CA PHE A 35 -45.08 2.96 -57.39
C PHE A 35 -44.33 1.76 -56.81
N PHE A 36 -44.45 0.56 -57.38
CA PHE A 36 -43.76 -0.62 -56.87
C PHE A 36 -42.25 -0.52 -57.07
N ILE A 37 -41.73 0.10 -58.12
CA ILE A 37 -40.30 0.35 -58.31
C ILE A 37 -39.80 1.32 -57.22
N SER A 38 -40.47 2.42 -56.98
CA SER A 38 -40.08 3.40 -55.94
C SER A 38 -40.13 2.79 -54.53
N MET A 39 -41.16 1.99 -54.24
CA MET A 39 -41.29 1.26 -52.98
C MET A 39 -40.14 0.26 -52.82
N GLY A 40 -39.76 -0.49 -53.86
CA GLY A 40 -38.62 -1.39 -53.84
C GLY A 40 -37.29 -0.68 -53.56
N ILE A 41 -37.09 0.50 -54.19
CA ILE A 41 -35.90 1.34 -53.92
C ILE A 41 -35.87 1.82 -52.48
N ILE A 42 -37.00 2.29 -51.93
CA ILE A 42 -37.09 2.76 -50.55
C ILE A 42 -36.78 1.62 -49.57
N ILE A 43 -37.36 0.44 -49.77
CA ILE A 43 -37.11 -0.75 -48.95
C ILE A 43 -35.62 -1.15 -49.01
N SER A 44 -35.02 -1.12 -50.17
CA SER A 44 -33.60 -1.41 -50.38
C SER A 44 -32.70 -0.41 -49.62
N LEU A 45 -33.02 0.89 -49.70
CA LEU A 45 -32.28 1.93 -49.01
C LEU A 45 -32.42 1.79 -47.48
N LEU A 46 -33.61 1.47 -46.96
CA LEU A 46 -33.82 1.22 -45.53
C LEU A 46 -33.08 -0.03 -45.07
N ALA A 47 -33.05 -1.09 -45.88
CA ALA A 47 -32.27 -2.29 -45.56
C ALA A 47 -30.75 -2.01 -45.51
N CYS A 48 -30.23 -1.24 -46.47
CA CYS A 48 -28.84 -0.81 -46.50
C CYS A 48 -28.50 0.07 -45.27
N LEU A 49 -29.37 1.01 -44.92
CA LEU A 49 -29.19 1.86 -43.76
C LEU A 49 -29.20 1.04 -42.47
N GLY A 50 -30.14 0.11 -42.32
CA GLY A 50 -30.21 -0.81 -41.17
C GLY A 50 -28.94 -1.67 -41.03
N PHE A 51 -28.46 -2.21 -42.17
CA PHE A 51 -27.21 -2.96 -42.19
C PHE A 51 -26.01 -2.10 -41.77
N PHE A 52 -25.92 -0.88 -42.26
CA PHE A 52 -24.83 0.03 -41.90
C PHE A 52 -24.86 0.39 -40.43
N ILE A 53 -26.03 0.72 -39.88
CA ILE A 53 -26.20 0.99 -38.44
C ILE A 53 -25.79 -0.23 -37.62
N TYR A 54 -26.24 -1.42 -38.00
CA TYR A 54 -25.86 -2.67 -37.33
C TYR A 54 -24.34 -2.89 -37.34
N GLU A 55 -23.69 -2.70 -38.48
CA GLU A 55 -22.24 -2.92 -38.58
C GLU A 55 -21.43 -1.90 -37.75
N VAL A 56 -21.79 -0.63 -37.79
CA VAL A 56 -21.15 0.43 -36.98
C VAL A 56 -21.35 0.17 -35.50
N THR A 57 -22.57 -0.17 -35.09
CA THR A 57 -22.90 -0.41 -33.66
C THR A 57 -22.20 -1.68 -33.19
N SER A 58 -22.19 -2.76 -33.96
CA SER A 58 -21.53 -4.01 -33.61
C SER A 58 -20.01 -3.84 -33.51
N LYS A 59 -19.38 -3.12 -34.44
CA LYS A 59 -17.94 -2.83 -34.37
C LYS A 59 -17.59 -1.98 -33.18
N HIS A 60 -18.38 -0.95 -32.88
CA HIS A 60 -18.16 -0.10 -31.74
C HIS A 60 -18.34 -0.87 -30.43
N TYR A 61 -19.41 -1.65 -30.27
CA TYR A 61 -19.65 -2.50 -29.10
C TYR A 61 -18.50 -3.50 -28.91
N ASN A 62 -18.09 -4.21 -29.96
CA ASN A 62 -16.98 -5.17 -29.86
C ASN A 62 -15.66 -4.50 -29.48
N SER A 63 -15.35 -3.31 -30.02
CA SER A 63 -14.12 -2.60 -29.70
C SER A 63 -14.08 -2.16 -28.22
N VAL A 64 -15.19 -1.62 -27.71
CA VAL A 64 -15.32 -1.23 -26.29
C VAL A 64 -15.26 -2.44 -25.37
N TYR A 65 -15.95 -3.52 -25.75
CA TYR A 65 -15.92 -4.76 -24.98
C TYR A 65 -14.52 -5.37 -24.90
N GLN A 66 -13.82 -5.47 -26.05
CA GLN A 66 -12.44 -6.00 -26.10
C GLN A 66 -11.46 -5.11 -25.34
N ALA A 67 -11.60 -3.79 -25.43
CA ALA A 67 -10.78 -2.86 -24.64
C ALA A 67 -11.00 -3.05 -23.13
N LYS A 68 -12.25 -3.28 -22.69
CA LYS A 68 -12.58 -3.56 -21.30
C LYS A 68 -12.01 -4.90 -20.83
N ILE A 69 -12.10 -5.95 -21.66
CA ILE A 69 -11.49 -7.27 -21.38
C ILE A 69 -9.97 -7.17 -21.30
N GLN A 70 -9.33 -6.48 -22.25
CA GLN A 70 -7.86 -6.28 -22.20
C GLN A 70 -7.43 -5.53 -20.96
N LYS A 71 -8.18 -4.51 -20.54
CA LYS A 71 -7.90 -3.77 -19.31
C LYS A 71 -8.05 -4.66 -18.07
N LEU A 72 -9.07 -5.53 -18.03
CA LEU A 72 -9.24 -6.52 -16.97
C LEU A 72 -8.09 -7.54 -16.93
N HIS A 73 -7.65 -8.03 -18.08
CA HIS A 73 -6.48 -8.92 -18.17
C HIS A 73 -5.18 -8.23 -17.74
N GLN A 74 -4.98 -6.96 -18.10
CA GLN A 74 -3.83 -6.19 -17.64
C GLN A 74 -3.85 -6.00 -16.11
N ILE A 75 -5.00 -5.69 -15.50
CA ILE A 75 -5.17 -5.58 -14.07
C ILE A 75 -4.92 -6.94 -13.40
N ASN A 76 -5.46 -8.03 -13.94
CA ASN A 76 -5.27 -9.37 -13.40
C ASN A 76 -3.81 -9.86 -13.50
N ASN A 77 -3.10 -9.51 -14.57
CA ASN A 77 -1.68 -9.85 -14.75
C ASN A 77 -0.73 -8.93 -13.98
N SER A 78 -1.15 -7.70 -13.63
CA SER A 78 -0.35 -6.77 -12.81
C SER A 78 -0.53 -6.99 -11.32
N LEU A 79 -1.66 -7.56 -10.89
CA LEU A 79 -1.90 -8.06 -9.56
C LEU A 79 -1.49 -9.54 -9.57
N ASP A 80 -0.27 -9.82 -9.16
CA ASP A 80 0.12 -11.18 -8.79
C ASP A 80 -0.57 -11.52 -7.47
N ILE A 81 -1.86 -11.88 -7.58
CA ILE A 81 -2.77 -12.12 -6.43
C ILE A 81 -2.19 -13.20 -5.53
N GLU A 82 -1.58 -14.21 -6.11
CA GLU A 82 -0.98 -15.32 -5.36
C GLU A 82 0.24 -14.85 -4.55
N ASN A 83 1.13 -14.05 -5.15
CA ASN A 83 2.28 -13.49 -4.42
C ASN A 83 1.86 -12.44 -3.40
N THR A 84 0.83 -11.64 -3.71
CA THR A 84 0.27 -10.68 -2.76
C THR A 84 -0.32 -11.41 -1.55
N LYS A 85 -1.08 -12.48 -1.76
CA LYS A 85 -1.63 -13.31 -0.68
C LYS A 85 -0.52 -13.92 0.19
N LYS A 86 0.52 -14.49 -0.42
CA LYS A 86 1.69 -15.03 0.31
C LYS A 86 2.42 -13.97 1.13
N ASN A 87 2.56 -12.77 0.58
CA ASN A 87 3.17 -11.65 1.29
C ASN A 87 2.32 -11.21 2.49
N LEU A 88 0.99 -11.16 2.35
CA LEU A 88 0.08 -10.82 3.44
C LEU A 88 0.10 -11.89 4.54
N GLU A 89 0.08 -13.17 4.19
CA GLU A 89 0.22 -14.27 5.15
C GLU A 89 1.59 -14.23 5.88
N ALA A 90 2.66 -13.78 5.21
CA ALA A 90 3.95 -13.61 5.86
C ALA A 90 3.94 -12.43 6.85
N ILE A 91 3.22 -11.35 6.51
CA ILE A 91 3.02 -10.21 7.42
C ILE A 91 2.21 -10.66 8.65
N ASP A 92 1.11 -11.39 8.46
CA ASP A 92 0.29 -11.89 9.57
C ASP A 92 1.10 -12.77 10.52
N ARG A 93 1.91 -13.69 9.99
CA ARG A 93 2.83 -14.50 10.82
C ARG A 93 3.83 -13.65 11.60
N THR A 94 4.31 -12.56 11.01
CA THR A 94 5.23 -11.64 11.70
C THR A 94 4.50 -10.88 12.81
N ILE A 95 3.26 -10.46 12.59
CA ILE A 95 2.42 -9.83 13.59
C ILE A 95 2.18 -10.79 14.77
N ASP A 96 1.85 -12.05 14.48
CA ASP A 96 1.65 -13.08 15.50
C ASP A 96 2.91 -13.31 16.33
N LEU A 97 4.10 -13.35 15.71
CA LEU A 97 5.37 -13.48 16.40
C LEU A 97 5.65 -12.30 17.32
N ILE A 98 5.37 -11.07 16.85
CA ILE A 98 5.50 -9.86 17.66
C ILE A 98 4.52 -9.92 18.83
N ASN A 99 3.25 -10.25 18.60
CA ASN A 99 2.24 -10.34 19.63
C ASN A 99 2.55 -11.43 20.66
N GLU A 100 3.05 -12.58 20.22
CA GLU A 100 3.52 -13.62 21.15
C GLU A 100 4.67 -13.13 22.03
N THR A 101 5.61 -12.36 21.45
CA THR A 101 6.72 -11.76 22.20
C THR A 101 6.21 -10.76 23.22
N LEU A 102 5.30 -9.87 22.82
CA LEU A 102 4.67 -8.89 23.72
C LEU A 102 3.90 -9.58 24.86
N ARG A 103 3.09 -10.60 24.52
CA ARG A 103 2.29 -11.37 25.49
C ARG A 103 3.16 -12.09 26.52
N LYS A 104 4.23 -12.77 26.07
CA LYS A 104 5.19 -13.45 26.98
C LYS A 104 5.83 -12.48 27.98
N LYS A 105 5.89 -11.18 27.64
CA LYS A 105 6.43 -10.12 28.51
C LYS A 105 5.35 -9.36 29.27
N GLY A 106 4.08 -9.78 29.22
CA GLY A 106 2.95 -9.10 29.87
C GLY A 106 2.62 -7.73 29.28
N MET A 107 2.95 -7.52 28.01
CA MET A 107 2.71 -6.27 27.28
C MET A 107 1.40 -6.35 26.50
N LYS A 108 0.84 -5.18 26.15
CA LYS A 108 -0.34 -5.10 25.29
C LYS A 108 0.05 -5.53 23.88
N GLU A 109 -0.73 -6.45 23.32
CA GLU A 109 -0.63 -6.89 21.93
C GLU A 109 -1.01 -5.77 20.94
N MET A 110 -0.51 -5.86 19.72
CA MET A 110 -0.96 -4.99 18.63
C MET A 110 -2.37 -5.39 18.23
N ASP A 111 -3.27 -4.41 18.18
CA ASP A 111 -4.66 -4.59 17.76
C ASP A 111 -4.75 -4.37 16.24
N ILE A 112 -4.37 -5.40 15.48
CA ILE A 112 -4.37 -5.40 14.01
C ILE A 112 -5.13 -6.63 13.55
N ASP A 113 -6.16 -6.39 12.73
CA ASP A 113 -6.90 -7.47 12.09
C ASP A 113 -6.01 -8.20 11.06
N PRO A 114 -6.17 -9.53 10.90
CA PRO A 114 -5.42 -10.30 9.92
C PRO A 114 -5.53 -9.71 8.51
N LEU A 115 -4.41 -9.53 7.83
CA LEU A 115 -4.34 -8.95 6.48
C LEU A 115 -4.64 -9.99 5.40
N GLY A 116 -4.37 -11.27 5.69
CA GLY A 116 -4.52 -12.41 4.77
C GLY A 116 -5.88 -13.10 4.82
N GLY A 117 -6.92 -12.47 5.40
CA GLY A 117 -8.28 -13.03 5.46
C GLY A 117 -8.81 -13.48 4.10
N PRO A 118 -9.87 -14.33 4.06
CA PRO A 118 -10.40 -14.87 2.82
C PRO A 118 -10.85 -13.72 1.90
N VAL A 119 -10.12 -13.54 0.81
CA VAL A 119 -10.60 -12.72 -0.31
C VAL A 119 -11.67 -13.57 -1.00
N GLU A 120 -12.95 -13.35 -0.66
CA GLU A 120 -14.04 -13.86 -1.47
C GLU A 120 -13.89 -13.30 -2.88
N GLU A 121 -13.99 -14.18 -3.89
CA GLU A 121 -13.66 -13.94 -5.29
C GLU A 121 -14.57 -12.94 -6.02
N ASP A 122 -15.23 -12.02 -5.33
CA ASP A 122 -16.06 -10.99 -5.96
C ASP A 122 -15.19 -9.83 -6.47
N LEU A 123 -14.78 -9.96 -7.73
CA LEU A 123 -14.02 -8.96 -8.49
C LEU A 123 -14.71 -7.58 -8.61
N GLU A 124 -15.93 -7.42 -8.14
CA GLU A 124 -16.64 -6.14 -8.17
C GLU A 124 -16.13 -5.14 -7.12
N ASN A 125 -15.36 -5.59 -6.11
CA ASN A 125 -14.91 -4.78 -4.98
C ASN A 125 -13.41 -4.59 -4.85
N ILE A 126 -12.63 -4.71 -5.94
CA ILE A 126 -11.15 -4.53 -5.89
C ILE A 126 -10.75 -3.17 -5.26
N SER A 127 -11.52 -2.11 -5.48
CA SER A 127 -11.24 -0.79 -4.91
C SER A 127 -11.46 -0.74 -3.39
N GLU A 128 -12.48 -1.43 -2.87
CA GLU A 128 -12.77 -1.51 -1.43
C GLU A 128 -11.74 -2.40 -0.73
N ILE A 129 -11.39 -3.54 -1.34
CA ILE A 129 -10.33 -4.43 -0.87
C ILE A 129 -9.00 -3.67 -0.79
N SER A 130 -8.62 -2.97 -1.87
CA SER A 130 -7.39 -2.17 -1.91
C SER A 130 -7.35 -1.10 -0.84
N SER A 131 -8.45 -0.37 -0.61
CA SER A 131 -8.53 0.68 0.41
C SER A 131 -8.47 0.11 1.84
N SER A 132 -9.07 -1.07 2.08
CA SER A 132 -9.00 -1.77 3.35
C SER A 132 -7.57 -2.22 3.68
N TYR A 133 -6.86 -2.81 2.69
CA TYR A 133 -5.45 -3.20 2.85
C TYR A 133 -4.54 -2.00 3.08
N GLU A 134 -4.74 -0.90 2.34
CA GLU A 134 -3.96 0.31 2.56
C GLU A 134 -4.13 0.85 3.99
N GLY A 135 -5.35 0.88 4.50
CA GLY A 135 -5.65 1.28 5.87
C GLY A 135 -4.98 0.36 6.91
N ALA A 136 -5.04 -0.96 6.70
CA ALA A 136 -4.42 -1.94 7.59
C ALA A 136 -2.88 -1.86 7.57
N VAL A 137 -2.27 -1.72 6.40
CA VAL A 137 -0.81 -1.53 6.26
C VAL A 137 -0.36 -0.21 6.91
N GLN A 138 -1.12 0.87 6.79
CA GLN A 138 -0.82 2.14 7.45
C GLN A 138 -0.92 2.00 8.97
N LYS A 139 -1.95 1.32 9.50
CA LYS A 139 -2.10 1.03 10.94
C LYS A 139 -0.91 0.20 11.43
N LEU A 140 -0.57 -0.88 10.74
CA LEU A 140 0.59 -1.72 11.05
C LEU A 140 1.90 -0.91 11.07
N SER A 141 2.15 -0.13 10.01
CA SER A 141 3.34 0.73 9.93
C SER A 141 3.44 1.72 11.09
N LYS A 142 2.31 2.26 11.53
CA LYS A 142 2.25 3.17 12.68
C LYS A 142 2.59 2.45 13.98
N GLU A 143 2.00 1.29 14.22
CA GLU A 143 2.26 0.49 15.43
C GLU A 143 3.70 -0.01 15.49
N LEU A 144 4.25 -0.52 14.39
CA LEU A 144 5.64 -1.00 14.32
C LEU A 144 6.67 0.09 14.61
N LYS A 145 6.41 1.33 14.18
CA LYS A 145 7.31 2.46 14.45
C LYS A 145 7.41 2.80 15.94
N LEU A 146 6.44 2.39 16.76
CA LEU A 146 6.40 2.67 18.19
C LEU A 146 7.11 1.59 19.02
N LEU A 147 7.38 0.42 18.45
CA LEU A 147 8.05 -0.68 19.11
C LEU A 147 9.57 -0.60 18.86
N PRO A 148 10.41 -0.85 19.88
CA PRO A 148 11.88 -0.81 19.73
C PRO A 148 12.43 -2.07 19.04
N ILE A 149 11.93 -2.33 17.83
CA ILE A 149 12.31 -3.46 16.98
C ILE A 149 13.39 -3.02 15.99
N GLY A 150 14.41 -3.86 15.83
CA GLY A 150 15.50 -3.59 14.91
C GLY A 150 16.84 -3.40 15.60
N ILE A 151 17.87 -3.26 14.79
CA ILE A 151 19.26 -3.26 15.24
C ILE A 151 19.78 -1.83 15.40
N PRO A 152 20.16 -1.41 16.64
CA PRO A 152 20.64 -0.05 16.88
C PRO A 152 22.03 0.22 16.31
N HIS A 153 22.82 -0.84 16.10
CA HIS A 153 24.18 -0.80 15.55
C HIS A 153 24.52 -2.13 14.87
N ASN A 154 25.20 -2.08 13.72
CA ASN A 154 25.52 -3.28 12.92
C ASN A 154 26.66 -4.15 13.49
N GLY A 155 26.98 -4.01 14.77
CA GLY A 155 27.97 -4.81 15.45
C GLY A 155 27.44 -6.19 15.86
N ARG A 156 28.37 -7.12 16.09
CA ARG A 156 28.03 -8.44 16.67
C ARG A 156 27.64 -8.27 18.14
N ILE A 157 26.63 -8.97 18.62
CA ILE A 157 26.29 -9.04 20.05
C ILE A 157 27.44 -9.76 20.78
N THR A 158 28.04 -9.08 21.75
CA THR A 158 29.16 -9.57 22.54
C THR A 158 28.75 -9.94 23.97
N SER A 159 27.65 -9.39 24.45
CA SER A 159 27.09 -9.72 25.75
C SER A 159 25.58 -9.54 25.77
N THR A 160 24.88 -10.53 26.31
CA THR A 160 23.42 -10.55 26.41
C THR A 160 22.93 -10.06 27.76
N PHE A 161 21.64 -9.80 27.84
CA PHE A 161 20.93 -9.42 29.07
C PHE A 161 20.98 -10.54 30.12
N GLY A 162 21.08 -10.20 31.39
CA GLY A 162 20.99 -11.14 32.50
C GLY A 162 22.27 -11.29 33.29
N SER A 163 22.43 -12.41 33.97
CA SER A 163 23.58 -12.66 34.85
C SER A 163 24.80 -13.07 34.04
N ARG A 164 25.93 -12.40 34.27
CA ARG A 164 27.23 -12.71 33.64
C ARG A 164 28.38 -12.61 34.67
N GLY A 165 29.53 -13.20 34.33
CA GLY A 165 30.78 -12.93 35.09
C GLY A 165 31.10 -11.43 35.03
N ASN A 166 31.63 -10.90 36.15
CA ASN A 166 31.97 -9.46 36.20
C ASN A 166 33.20 -9.20 35.29
N PRO A 167 33.05 -8.39 34.21
CA PRO A 167 34.08 -8.16 33.24
C PRO A 167 35.23 -7.26 33.75
N PHE A 168 35.06 -6.60 34.89
CA PHE A 168 36.05 -5.69 35.46
C PHE A 168 36.91 -6.35 36.52
N THR A 169 36.35 -7.25 37.32
CA THR A 169 37.09 -7.92 38.43
C THR A 169 37.53 -9.32 38.06
N GLY A 170 37.01 -9.90 36.99
CA GLY A 170 37.22 -11.28 36.60
C GLY A 170 36.60 -12.30 37.56
N SER A 171 35.94 -11.86 38.64
CA SER A 171 35.29 -12.70 39.63
C SER A 171 33.97 -12.14 40.09
N GLY A 172 33.07 -13.03 40.53
CA GLY A 172 31.71 -12.68 40.93
C GLY A 172 30.72 -12.58 39.75
N ILE A 173 29.42 -12.42 40.09
CA ILE A 173 28.32 -12.31 39.11
C ILE A 173 27.83 -10.86 39.09
N GLU A 174 27.67 -10.32 37.88
CA GLU A 174 27.07 -9.01 37.63
C GLU A 174 25.79 -9.18 36.79
N LYS A 175 24.76 -8.41 37.11
CA LYS A 175 23.52 -8.36 36.31
C LYS A 175 23.70 -7.36 35.19
N HIS A 176 23.74 -7.83 33.96
CA HIS A 176 23.79 -7.02 32.76
C HIS A 176 22.37 -6.54 32.41
N ALA A 177 22.20 -5.25 32.29
CA ALA A 177 20.89 -4.62 32.16
C ALA A 177 20.44 -4.40 30.70
N GLY A 178 21.24 -4.81 29.74
CA GLY A 178 21.01 -4.63 28.32
C GLY A 178 21.77 -5.64 27.46
N VAL A 179 22.02 -5.25 26.22
CA VAL A 179 22.82 -6.01 25.25
C VAL A 179 23.97 -5.14 24.77
N ASP A 180 25.18 -5.72 24.67
CA ASP A 180 26.35 -5.03 24.16
C ASP A 180 26.63 -5.43 22.72
N PHE A 181 26.77 -4.44 21.84
CA PHE A 181 27.18 -4.61 20.45
C PHE A 181 28.64 -4.21 20.26
N SER A 182 29.47 -5.09 19.69
CA SER A 182 30.82 -4.71 19.28
C SER A 182 30.80 -3.59 18.27
N GLY A 183 31.73 -2.63 18.37
CA GLY A 183 31.84 -1.56 17.39
C GLY A 183 33.17 -0.82 17.53
N ARG A 184 33.51 -0.02 16.52
CA ARG A 184 34.65 0.89 16.57
C ARG A 184 34.16 2.26 17.02
N THR A 185 34.99 2.97 17.75
CA THR A 185 34.71 4.36 18.11
C THR A 185 34.43 5.18 16.85
N GLY A 186 33.28 5.90 16.85
CA GLY A 186 32.85 6.74 15.73
C GLY A 186 31.82 6.07 14.80
N GLU A 187 31.54 4.78 14.95
CA GLU A 187 30.47 4.12 14.16
C GLU A 187 29.07 4.58 14.60
N GLU A 188 28.15 4.66 13.64
CA GLU A 188 26.81 5.21 13.85
C GLU A 188 25.95 4.35 14.78
N VAL A 189 25.21 5.03 15.67
CA VAL A 189 24.17 4.44 16.51
C VAL A 189 22.82 5.02 16.09
N LYS A 190 21.85 4.13 15.82
CA LYS A 190 20.54 4.47 15.25
C LYS A 190 19.40 4.18 16.21
N VAL A 191 18.35 4.98 16.11
CA VAL A 191 17.10 4.81 16.86
C VAL A 191 16.33 3.59 16.37
N THR A 192 15.85 2.78 17.31
CA THR A 192 15.07 1.55 17.02
C THR A 192 13.56 1.77 17.02
N ALA A 193 13.05 2.86 17.62
CA ALA A 193 11.64 3.23 17.62
C ALA A 193 11.44 4.73 17.57
N GLN A 194 10.33 5.19 17.00
CA GLN A 194 9.96 6.60 17.02
C GLN A 194 9.73 7.09 18.46
N GLY A 195 10.24 8.26 18.78
CA GLY A 195 10.09 8.80 20.14
C GLY A 195 10.62 10.21 20.31
N LYS A 196 10.79 10.60 21.56
CA LYS A 196 11.34 11.88 21.97
C LYS A 196 12.55 11.65 22.89
N VAL A 197 13.65 12.32 22.62
CA VAL A 197 14.84 12.30 23.48
C VAL A 197 14.45 12.89 24.83
N SER A 198 14.50 12.05 25.88
CA SER A 198 14.21 12.47 27.26
C SER A 198 15.46 12.87 28.01
N PHE A 199 16.63 12.39 27.57
CA PHE A 199 17.94 12.78 28.11
C PHE A 199 19.02 12.54 27.06
N SER A 200 19.96 13.48 26.98
CA SER A 200 21.18 13.36 26.17
C SER A 200 22.35 14.02 26.90
N GLY A 201 23.31 13.22 27.36
CA GLY A 201 24.40 13.74 28.20
C GLY A 201 25.19 12.63 28.88
N THR A 202 25.94 12.96 29.91
CA THR A 202 26.73 11.99 30.73
C THR A 202 25.94 11.55 31.94
N MET A 203 25.84 10.24 32.16
CA MET A 203 25.08 9.65 33.27
C MET A 203 25.85 8.49 33.93
N GLY A 204 26.52 8.74 35.02
CA GLY A 204 27.16 7.73 35.87
C GLY A 204 27.92 6.67 35.06
N GLY A 205 27.69 5.40 35.35
CA GLY A 205 28.34 4.27 34.67
C GLY A 205 28.05 4.15 33.16
N TYR A 206 26.96 4.75 32.65
CA TYR A 206 26.65 4.76 31.21
C TYR A 206 27.59 5.62 30.37
N GLY A 207 28.33 6.55 31.00
CA GLY A 207 29.09 7.54 30.25
C GLY A 207 28.16 8.46 29.45
N ASN A 208 28.52 8.77 28.21
CA ASN A 208 27.61 9.50 27.34
C ASN A 208 26.49 8.60 26.88
N VAL A 209 25.27 9.04 27.13
CA VAL A 209 24.06 8.24 26.89
C VAL A 209 22.95 9.10 26.28
N VAL A 210 22.21 8.52 25.38
CA VAL A 210 20.94 9.04 24.87
C VAL A 210 19.81 8.14 25.39
N VAL A 211 18.78 8.77 25.98
CA VAL A 211 17.57 8.10 26.47
C VAL A 211 16.40 8.61 25.66
N ILE A 212 15.63 7.69 25.08
CA ILE A 212 14.49 8.01 24.24
C ILE A 212 13.22 7.39 24.84
N LYS A 213 12.21 8.25 25.09
CA LYS A 213 10.87 7.79 25.47
C LYS A 213 10.03 7.58 24.22
N HIS A 214 9.45 6.40 24.11
CA HIS A 214 8.55 5.99 23.05
C HIS A 214 7.10 5.99 23.55
N SER A 215 6.15 5.90 22.63
CA SER A 215 4.76 5.59 22.98
C SER A 215 4.67 4.17 23.59
N ASN A 216 3.53 3.83 24.16
CA ASN A 216 3.28 2.50 24.74
C ASN A 216 4.20 2.10 25.90
N HIS A 217 4.70 3.09 26.69
CA HIS A 217 5.52 2.89 27.89
C HIS A 217 6.91 2.29 27.65
N PHE A 218 7.41 2.30 26.42
CA PHE A 218 8.79 1.92 26.13
C PHE A 218 9.75 3.09 26.33
N GLU A 219 10.96 2.77 26.79
CA GLU A 219 12.14 3.64 26.79
C GLU A 219 13.32 2.84 26.27
N THR A 220 14.19 3.48 25.48
CA THR A 220 15.47 2.89 25.07
C THR A 220 16.63 3.74 25.51
N ARG A 221 17.78 3.09 25.82
CA ARG A 221 19.02 3.73 26.22
C ARG A 221 20.15 3.26 25.33
N TYR A 222 20.96 4.22 24.89
CA TYR A 222 22.11 4.03 24.02
C TYR A 222 23.33 4.62 24.72
N ALA A 223 24.20 3.78 25.27
CA ALA A 223 25.24 4.22 26.20
C ALA A 223 26.67 3.95 25.69
N HIS A 224 27.65 4.44 26.44
CA HIS A 224 29.09 4.42 26.17
C HIS A 224 29.48 5.20 24.90
N LEU A 225 28.64 6.15 24.46
CA LEU A 225 28.85 6.89 23.22
C LEU A 225 30.11 7.74 23.27
N SER A 226 30.83 7.82 22.15
CA SER A 226 31.92 8.79 21.96
C SER A 226 31.37 10.20 21.71
N LYS A 227 30.23 10.29 20.99
CA LYS A 227 29.61 11.54 20.61
C LYS A 227 28.09 11.41 20.63
N ILE A 228 27.42 12.45 21.13
CA ILE A 228 25.97 12.59 21.09
C ILE A 228 25.63 13.55 19.96
N LEU A 229 24.66 13.18 19.08
CA LEU A 229 24.27 13.95 17.89
C LEU A 229 22.85 14.52 18.00
N VAL A 230 22.18 14.32 19.12
CA VAL A 230 20.81 14.79 19.41
C VAL A 230 20.77 15.57 20.71
N ARG A 231 19.69 16.28 20.97
CA ARG A 231 19.48 17.10 22.17
C ARG A 231 18.18 16.73 22.88
N ASP A 232 18.10 17.03 24.16
CA ASP A 232 16.89 16.84 24.96
C ASP A 232 15.69 17.51 24.31
N GLY A 233 14.56 16.81 24.32
CA GLY A 233 13.31 17.26 23.71
C GLY A 233 13.20 17.06 22.21
N GLN A 234 14.25 16.60 21.52
CA GLN A 234 14.23 16.35 20.06
C GLN A 234 13.35 15.13 19.74
N ASN A 235 12.48 15.26 18.72
CA ASN A 235 11.75 14.12 18.16
C ASN A 235 12.67 13.36 17.21
N VAL A 236 12.63 12.04 17.29
CA VAL A 236 13.44 11.14 16.48
C VAL A 236 12.57 10.02 15.88
N ASN A 237 12.95 9.59 14.68
CA ASN A 237 12.30 8.49 13.97
C ASN A 237 13.23 7.29 13.88
N VAL A 238 12.65 6.11 13.63
CA VAL A 238 13.41 4.88 13.37
C VAL A 238 14.50 5.13 12.34
N GLY A 239 15.73 4.67 12.63
CA GLY A 239 16.89 4.81 11.76
C GLY A 239 17.62 6.15 11.85
N ASN A 240 17.11 7.16 12.58
CA ASN A 240 17.87 8.39 12.78
C ASN A 240 19.16 8.12 13.56
N VAL A 241 20.28 8.69 13.11
CA VAL A 241 21.56 8.61 13.82
C VAL A 241 21.50 9.55 15.02
N ILE A 242 21.78 9.03 16.23
CA ILE A 242 21.68 9.76 17.50
C ILE A 242 23.00 9.91 18.23
N GLY A 243 24.00 9.15 17.81
CA GLY A 243 25.32 9.19 18.40
C GLY A 243 26.29 8.26 17.69
N GLU A 244 27.49 8.18 18.23
CA GLU A 244 28.58 7.36 17.73
C GLU A 244 29.05 6.40 18.82
N VAL A 245 29.35 5.16 18.46
CA VAL A 245 29.94 4.16 19.35
C VAL A 245 31.21 4.71 20.02
N GLY A 246 31.36 4.42 21.28
CA GLY A 246 32.54 4.81 22.06
C GLY A 246 32.88 3.86 23.18
N SER A 247 33.55 4.37 24.20
CA SER A 247 33.98 3.64 25.40
C SER A 247 33.95 4.54 26.63
N THR A 248 32.97 5.49 26.68
CA THR A 248 32.84 6.39 27.82
C THR A 248 32.17 5.73 28.99
N GLY A 249 32.41 6.24 30.22
CA GLY A 249 31.88 5.66 31.43
C GLY A 249 32.51 4.32 31.83
N ARG A 250 31.69 3.42 32.41
CA ARG A 250 32.16 2.09 32.85
C ARG A 250 32.16 1.11 31.68
N SER A 251 33.19 1.14 30.85
CA SER A 251 33.38 0.31 29.67
C SER A 251 34.74 -0.35 29.65
N THR A 252 34.85 -1.58 29.13
CA THR A 252 36.10 -2.31 28.96
C THR A 252 36.75 -2.08 27.61
N GLY A 253 36.05 -1.44 26.68
CA GLY A 253 36.50 -1.15 25.32
C GLY A 253 35.37 -0.62 24.46
N PRO A 254 35.60 -0.22 23.19
CA PRO A 254 34.58 0.34 22.34
C PRO A 254 33.46 -0.64 22.07
N HIS A 255 32.23 -0.25 22.44
CA HIS A 255 30.98 -0.99 22.17
C HIS A 255 29.76 -0.07 22.36
N LEU A 256 28.62 -0.46 21.86
CA LEU A 256 27.32 0.13 22.21
C LEU A 256 26.66 -0.75 23.29
N HIS A 257 26.31 -0.15 24.41
CA HIS A 257 25.41 -0.76 25.38
C HIS A 257 23.98 -0.27 25.11
N TYR A 258 23.06 -1.23 24.87
CA TYR A 258 21.68 -0.96 24.51
C TYR A 258 20.71 -1.59 25.49
N GLU A 259 19.78 -0.76 26.04
CA GLU A 259 18.74 -1.22 26.94
C GLU A 259 17.35 -0.91 26.39
N ILE A 260 16.41 -1.81 26.68
CA ILE A 260 14.97 -1.57 26.53
C ILE A 260 14.33 -1.61 27.91
N LEU A 261 13.50 -0.60 28.20
CA LEU A 261 12.67 -0.56 29.39
C LEU A 261 11.20 -0.56 28.97
N TYR A 262 10.39 -1.27 29.76
CA TYR A 262 8.94 -1.23 29.67
C TYR A 262 8.35 -0.91 31.04
N LYS A 263 7.57 0.19 31.15
CA LYS A 263 7.04 0.70 32.42
C LYS A 263 8.15 0.81 33.48
N ASP A 264 9.26 1.45 33.09
CA ASP A 264 10.47 1.68 33.90
C ASP A 264 11.25 0.41 34.33
N ASN A 265 10.82 -0.79 33.92
CA ASN A 265 11.52 -2.03 34.19
C ASN A 265 12.40 -2.42 32.99
N LYS A 266 13.66 -2.71 33.24
CA LYS A 266 14.59 -3.21 32.24
C LYS A 266 14.19 -4.61 31.81
N ILE A 267 14.09 -4.81 30.51
CA ILE A 267 13.69 -6.08 29.91
C ILE A 267 14.77 -6.55 28.93
N ASP A 268 14.77 -7.85 28.64
CA ASP A 268 15.69 -8.43 27.68
C ASP A 268 15.43 -7.90 26.28
N PRO A 269 16.42 -7.20 25.65
CA PRO A 269 16.28 -6.70 24.29
C PRO A 269 16.30 -7.79 23.19
N GLN A 270 16.86 -8.96 23.45
CA GLN A 270 17.11 -10.01 22.45
C GLN A 270 15.85 -10.35 21.63
N PRO A 271 14.66 -10.59 22.22
CA PRO A 271 13.45 -10.89 21.45
C PRO A 271 13.03 -9.80 20.47
N PHE A 272 13.35 -8.53 20.75
CA PHE A 272 13.05 -7.39 19.86
C PHE A 272 14.07 -7.26 18.72
N LEU A 273 15.30 -7.73 18.95
CA LEU A 273 16.37 -7.72 17.95
C LEU A 273 16.22 -8.88 16.94
N ASP A 274 15.62 -10.01 17.37
CA ASP A 274 15.54 -11.25 16.59
C ASP A 274 14.30 -11.32 15.69
N ILE A 275 13.35 -10.40 15.84
CA ILE A 275 12.08 -10.43 15.08
C ILE A 275 12.30 -10.53 13.56
N PHE A 276 13.36 -9.91 13.03
CA PHE A 276 13.68 -9.93 11.60
C PHE A 276 14.87 -10.82 11.22
N ASN A 277 15.53 -11.44 12.21
CA ASN A 277 16.70 -12.28 11.95
C ASN A 277 16.36 -13.78 11.79
N ASN A 278 15.13 -14.20 12.06
CA ASN A 278 14.67 -15.59 12.01
C ASN A 278 13.91 -15.93 10.72
N GLN A 279 14.20 -15.21 9.61
CA GLN A 279 13.67 -15.54 8.27
C GLN A 279 14.68 -16.24 7.40
#